data_8c52b82e2fe13d20336645b2a86af893
#
_entry.id   8c52b82e2fe13d20336645b2a86af893
#
_cell.length_a   1.000
_cell.length_b   1.000
_cell.length_c   1.000
_cell.angle_alpha   90.00
_cell.angle_beta   90.00
_cell.angle_gamma   90.00
#
_symmetry.space_group_name_H-M   'P 1'
#
loop_
_entity.id
_entity.type
_entity.pdbx_description
1 polymer ?
#
loop_
_entity_poly.entity_id
_entity_poly.type
_entity_poly.pdbx_seq_one_letter_code
_entity_poly.pdbx_strand_id
1 'polypeptide(L)'
;MNSAPDPTAPTPADDDPALPVTPLQPRPRSPTELVVLATLAIGYTLWAAQDLILPILLAMFFALVGNPILRGLQRLWIPRYLGALLLLIGGLAGAAALGNQLIEPAGEWVRQVPREMKQIAPKLRDLTKPMQDANRAAQNIARAAGGEAAGKPVQVVRTELNEPYKALTATPRRIASVLAVVLLTFFFLVYGESLQRNAIALLPTRQQKKLTVDILHSIEREISRYVLTISVINTVLGLALAGALYWLGVPLQESLLWGTMAAVLNFAPYVGPLIGIIIMLLMGFVAFD
;
A
#
# COMPACT_ATOMS: atom_id res chain seq x y z
N MET A 1 -96.85 -26.43 -22.06
CA MET A 1 -95.59 -26.62 -22.74
C MET A 1 -94.53 -26.11 -21.79
N ASN A 2 -93.90 -27.01 -21.22
CA ASN A 2 -92.99 -26.82 -20.08
C ASN A 2 -91.54 -26.78 -20.63
N SER A 3 -90.93 -25.59 -20.66
CA SER A 3 -89.52 -25.48 -21.11
C SER A 3 -88.60 -25.73 -19.92
N ALA A 4 -87.85 -26.77 -19.99
CA ALA A 4 -86.83 -27.06 -19.02
C ALA A 4 -85.67 -26.02 -19.07
N PRO A 5 -85.04 -25.63 -17.95
CA PRO A 5 -83.93 -24.68 -17.92
C PRO A 5 -82.69 -25.26 -18.54
N ASP A 6 -81.96 -24.41 -19.30
CA ASP A 6 -80.66 -24.68 -19.97
C ASP A 6 -79.56 -24.89 -18.94
N PRO A 7 -78.84 -26.00 -18.96
CA PRO A 7 -77.76 -26.30 -18.00
C PRO A 7 -76.42 -25.59 -18.27
N THR A 8 -76.36 -24.62 -19.23
CA THR A 8 -75.14 -23.94 -19.65
C THR A 8 -75.01 -22.51 -19.19
N ALA A 9 -75.86 -22.03 -18.26
CA ALA A 9 -75.65 -20.71 -17.70
C ALA A 9 -74.44 -20.68 -16.79
N PRO A 10 -73.44 -19.80 -17.01
CA PRO A 10 -72.29 -19.65 -16.13
C PRO A 10 -72.74 -19.19 -14.75
N THR A 11 -72.35 -19.91 -13.74
CA THR A 11 -72.51 -19.54 -12.32
C THR A 11 -71.88 -18.15 -12.10
N PRO A 12 -72.55 -17.22 -11.39
CA PRO A 12 -71.90 -15.97 -11.00
C PRO A 12 -70.63 -16.27 -10.21
N ALA A 13 -69.53 -15.72 -10.64
CA ALA A 13 -68.27 -15.81 -9.91
C ALA A 13 -68.50 -15.36 -8.46
N ASP A 14 -68.18 -16.21 -7.52
CA ASP A 14 -68.12 -15.86 -6.10
C ASP A 14 -67.28 -14.60 -5.97
N ASP A 15 -67.87 -13.53 -5.47
CA ASP A 15 -67.18 -12.34 -4.99
C ASP A 15 -66.36 -12.74 -3.75
N ASP A 16 -65.19 -13.35 -4.01
CA ASP A 16 -64.20 -13.57 -2.97
C ASP A 16 -63.80 -12.20 -2.41
N PRO A 17 -64.04 -11.91 -1.13
CA PRO A 17 -63.67 -10.61 -0.57
C PRO A 17 -62.18 -10.43 -0.71
N ALA A 18 -61.77 -9.49 -1.57
CA ALA A 18 -60.41 -9.12 -1.82
C ALA A 18 -59.67 -8.98 -0.47
N LEU A 19 -58.70 -9.88 -0.22
CA LEU A 19 -57.89 -9.80 0.97
C LEU A 19 -57.33 -8.38 1.10
N PRO A 20 -57.39 -7.76 2.28
CA PRO A 20 -56.89 -6.39 2.45
C PRO A 20 -55.42 -6.35 2.08
N VAL A 21 -55.09 -5.70 0.97
CA VAL A 21 -53.71 -5.40 0.57
C VAL A 21 -53.12 -4.52 1.65
N THR A 22 -52.39 -5.13 2.56
CA THR A 22 -51.63 -4.39 3.58
C THR A 22 -50.64 -3.49 2.82
N PRO A 23 -50.76 -2.16 2.88
CA PRO A 23 -49.83 -1.29 2.18
C PRO A 23 -48.41 -1.60 2.70
N LEU A 24 -47.48 -1.91 1.78
CA LEU A 24 -46.08 -2.09 2.08
C LEU A 24 -45.58 -0.83 2.80
N GLN A 25 -45.38 -0.95 4.11
CA GLN A 25 -44.81 0.16 4.88
C GLN A 25 -43.49 0.57 4.25
N PRO A 26 -43.31 1.84 3.87
CA PRO A 26 -42.03 2.28 3.34
C PRO A 26 -40.95 2.01 4.39
N ARG A 27 -39.93 1.26 4.02
CA ARG A 27 -38.79 1.01 4.89
C ARG A 27 -38.27 2.37 5.37
N PRO A 28 -38.13 2.61 6.68
CA PRO A 28 -37.60 3.86 7.19
C PRO A 28 -36.22 4.07 6.56
N ARG A 29 -36.09 5.12 5.77
CA ARG A 29 -34.76 5.56 5.31
C ARG A 29 -34.00 5.97 6.55
N SER A 30 -32.84 5.35 6.78
CA SER A 30 -31.98 5.76 7.88
C SER A 30 -31.71 7.26 7.75
N PRO A 31 -31.94 8.06 8.78
CA PRO A 31 -31.71 9.50 8.72
C PRO A 31 -30.24 9.74 8.35
N THR A 32 -30.00 10.64 7.39
CA THR A 32 -28.66 10.96 6.87
C THR A 32 -27.65 11.25 8.00
N GLU A 33 -28.13 11.83 9.09
CA GLU A 33 -27.38 12.12 10.30
C GLU A 33 -26.83 10.85 10.98
N LEU A 34 -27.62 9.79 11.02
CA LEU A 34 -27.22 8.51 11.60
C LEU A 34 -26.20 7.79 10.72
N VAL A 35 -26.30 7.94 9.40
CA VAL A 35 -25.29 7.42 8.46
C VAL A 35 -23.96 8.15 8.62
N VAL A 36 -24.00 9.48 8.73
CA VAL A 36 -22.80 10.30 8.96
C VAL A 36 -22.16 9.93 10.30
N LEU A 37 -22.96 9.85 11.38
CA LEU A 37 -22.46 9.48 12.70
C LEU A 37 -21.84 8.07 12.70
N ALA A 38 -22.50 7.10 12.06
CA ALA A 38 -21.98 5.74 11.93
C ALA A 38 -20.67 5.71 11.14
N THR A 39 -20.56 6.48 10.06
CA THR A 39 -19.34 6.56 9.25
C THR A 39 -18.18 7.16 10.06
N LEU A 40 -18.44 8.23 10.80
CA LEU A 40 -17.45 8.85 11.70
C LEU A 40 -17.04 7.90 12.83
N ALA A 41 -17.99 7.19 13.43
CA ALA A 41 -17.71 6.22 14.49
C ALA A 41 -16.86 5.05 13.97
N ILE A 42 -17.17 4.52 12.78
CA ILE A 42 -16.37 3.47 12.13
C ILE A 42 -14.97 4.00 11.81
N GLY A 43 -14.85 5.19 11.22
CA GLY A 43 -13.55 5.81 10.92
C GLY A 43 -12.70 6.01 12.16
N TYR A 44 -13.30 6.51 13.25
CA TYR A 44 -12.61 6.68 14.52
C TYR A 44 -12.17 5.33 15.13
N THR A 45 -13.03 4.32 15.09
CA THR A 45 -12.71 2.97 15.58
C THR A 45 -11.57 2.34 14.81
N LEU A 46 -11.57 2.47 13.47
CA LEU A 46 -10.48 1.99 12.62
C LEU A 46 -9.17 2.71 12.91
N TRP A 47 -9.24 4.03 13.10
CA TRP A 47 -8.07 4.83 13.46
C TRP A 47 -7.53 4.45 14.85
N ALA A 48 -8.38 4.27 15.84
CA ALA A 48 -7.98 3.86 17.18
C ALA A 48 -7.41 2.44 17.23
N ALA A 49 -7.92 1.53 16.38
CA ALA A 49 -7.50 0.12 16.32
C ALA A 49 -6.39 -0.14 15.29
N GLN A 50 -5.83 0.90 14.63
CA GLN A 50 -4.84 0.74 13.55
C GLN A 50 -3.62 -0.08 13.96
N ASP A 51 -3.13 0.10 15.18
CA ASP A 51 -1.95 -0.61 15.70
C ASP A 51 -2.17 -2.13 15.79
N LEU A 52 -3.42 -2.56 15.89
CA LEU A 52 -3.81 -3.98 15.92
C LEU A 52 -4.17 -4.49 14.51
N ILE A 53 -4.93 -3.71 13.76
CA ILE A 53 -5.47 -4.09 12.45
C ILE A 53 -4.35 -4.17 11.41
N LEU A 54 -3.42 -3.22 11.44
CA LEU A 54 -2.36 -3.11 10.42
C LEU A 54 -1.43 -4.35 10.38
N PRO A 55 -0.92 -4.88 11.51
CA PRO A 55 -0.16 -6.13 11.53
C PRO A 55 -0.95 -7.34 11.01
N ILE A 56 -2.26 -7.42 11.33
CA ILE A 56 -3.12 -8.51 10.88
C ILE A 56 -3.30 -8.47 9.36
N LEU A 57 -3.60 -7.28 8.81
CA LEU A 57 -3.76 -7.10 7.35
C LEU A 57 -2.46 -7.38 6.60
N LEU A 58 -1.32 -6.90 7.11
CA LEU A 58 -0.01 -7.18 6.54
C LEU A 58 0.30 -8.68 6.57
N ALA A 59 0.06 -9.34 7.68
CA ALA A 59 0.29 -10.78 7.81
C ALA A 59 -0.61 -11.58 6.86
N MET A 60 -1.87 -11.19 6.73
CA MET A 60 -2.80 -11.81 5.78
C MET A 60 -2.33 -11.59 4.34
N PHE A 61 -1.86 -10.41 4.00
CA PHE A 61 -1.31 -10.09 2.68
C PHE A 61 -0.07 -10.93 2.38
N PHE A 62 0.90 -11.01 3.30
CA PHE A 62 2.09 -11.83 3.11
C PHE A 62 1.76 -13.32 3.02
N ALA A 63 0.79 -13.81 3.80
CA ALA A 63 0.32 -15.18 3.69
C ALA A 63 -0.33 -15.46 2.33
N LEU A 64 -1.11 -14.51 1.81
CA LEU A 64 -1.76 -14.63 0.50
C LEU A 64 -0.73 -14.69 -0.64
N VAL A 65 0.30 -13.83 -0.58
CA VAL A 65 1.42 -13.82 -1.53
C VAL A 65 2.29 -15.06 -1.40
N GLY A 66 2.50 -15.55 -0.16
CA GLY A 66 3.31 -16.72 0.13
C GLY A 66 2.64 -18.06 -0.20
N ASN A 67 1.31 -18.09 -0.23
CA ASN A 67 0.54 -19.32 -0.42
C ASN A 67 0.86 -20.09 -1.73
N PRO A 68 1.00 -19.44 -2.92
CA PRO A 68 1.41 -20.14 -4.14
C PRO A 68 2.82 -20.73 -4.06
N ILE A 69 3.75 -20.04 -3.39
CA ILE A 69 5.11 -20.54 -3.17
C ILE A 69 5.05 -21.75 -2.23
N LEU A 70 4.27 -21.65 -1.16
CA LEU A 70 4.04 -22.74 -0.21
C LEU A 70 3.44 -23.97 -0.90
N ARG A 71 2.45 -23.80 -1.77
CA ARG A 71 1.88 -24.90 -2.60
C ARG A 71 2.93 -25.52 -3.52
N GLY A 72 3.84 -24.71 -4.06
CA GLY A 72 4.99 -25.18 -4.82
C GLY A 72 5.90 -26.08 -3.99
N LEU A 73 6.24 -25.65 -2.76
CA LEU A 73 7.05 -26.44 -1.81
C LEU A 73 6.36 -27.75 -1.39
N GLN A 74 5.04 -27.73 -1.21
CA GLN A 74 4.27 -28.94 -0.88
C GLN A 74 4.32 -29.99 -2.00
N ARG A 75 4.44 -29.56 -3.27
CA ARG A 75 4.65 -30.50 -4.40
C ARG A 75 5.99 -31.22 -4.34
N LEU A 76 6.97 -30.66 -3.59
CA LEU A 76 8.27 -31.24 -3.31
C LEU A 76 8.25 -32.13 -2.05
N TRP A 77 7.07 -32.57 -1.59
CA TRP A 77 6.88 -33.40 -0.38
C TRP A 77 7.25 -32.72 0.95
N ILE A 78 7.37 -31.38 0.95
CA ILE A 78 7.66 -30.64 2.18
C ILE A 78 6.33 -30.42 2.92
N PRO A 79 6.20 -30.82 4.18
CA PRO A 79 4.97 -30.60 4.97
C PRO A 79 4.72 -29.10 5.15
N ARG A 80 3.45 -28.70 5.23
CA ARG A 80 3.01 -27.31 5.18
C ARG A 80 3.69 -26.41 6.22
N TYR A 81 3.86 -26.88 7.44
CA TYR A 81 4.50 -26.11 8.52
C TYR A 81 5.99 -25.88 8.27
N LEU A 82 6.70 -26.85 7.72
CA LEU A 82 8.12 -26.69 7.35
C LEU A 82 8.26 -25.77 6.13
N GLY A 83 7.37 -25.90 5.15
CA GLY A 83 7.33 -25.01 4.00
C GLY A 83 7.05 -23.56 4.39
N ALA A 84 6.13 -23.32 5.32
CA ALA A 84 5.83 -21.99 5.85
C ALA A 84 7.02 -21.39 6.62
N LEU A 85 7.69 -22.22 7.44
CA LEU A 85 8.88 -21.81 8.18
C LEU A 85 10.03 -21.44 7.22
N LEU A 86 10.27 -22.28 6.21
CA LEU A 86 11.32 -22.07 5.21
C LEU A 86 11.06 -20.80 4.39
N LEU A 87 9.80 -20.58 4.02
CA LEU A 87 9.38 -19.37 3.30
C LEU A 87 9.58 -18.11 4.15
N LEU A 88 9.24 -18.16 5.43
CA LEU A 88 9.45 -17.04 6.35
C LEU A 88 10.92 -16.73 6.59
N ILE A 89 11.73 -17.76 6.88
CA ILE A 89 13.18 -17.59 7.09
C ILE A 89 13.83 -17.09 5.80
N GLY A 90 13.49 -17.67 4.65
CA GLY A 90 13.99 -17.25 3.34
C GLY A 90 13.57 -15.82 2.98
N GLY A 91 12.31 -15.46 3.24
CA GLY A 91 11.81 -14.10 3.04
C GLY A 91 12.49 -13.08 3.94
N LEU A 92 12.67 -13.43 5.23
CA LEU A 92 13.35 -12.56 6.20
C LEU A 92 14.85 -12.41 5.87
N ALA A 93 15.50 -13.49 5.51
CA ALA A 93 16.90 -13.47 5.09
C ALA A 93 17.10 -12.67 3.79
N GLY A 94 16.19 -12.84 2.82
CA GLY A 94 16.18 -12.04 1.59
C GLY A 94 15.95 -10.55 1.87
N ALA A 95 14.99 -10.22 2.72
CA ALA A 95 14.72 -8.84 3.12
C ALA A 95 15.92 -8.22 3.88
N ALA A 96 16.56 -8.98 4.76
CA ALA A 96 17.76 -8.54 5.46
C ALA A 96 18.95 -8.33 4.52
N ALA A 97 19.17 -9.24 3.57
CA ALA A 97 20.23 -9.13 2.57
C ALA A 97 20.02 -7.89 1.68
N LEU A 98 18.80 -7.68 1.17
CA LEU A 98 18.45 -6.49 0.40
C LEU A 98 18.58 -5.22 1.26
N GLY A 99 18.12 -5.26 2.51
CA GLY A 99 18.26 -4.15 3.44
C GLY A 99 19.70 -3.75 3.68
N ASN A 100 20.58 -4.71 3.93
CA ASN A 100 22.01 -4.44 4.13
C ASN A 100 22.67 -3.83 2.88
N GLN A 101 22.32 -4.32 1.69
CA GLN A 101 22.83 -3.75 0.43
C GLN A 101 22.38 -2.31 0.19
N LEU A 102 21.21 -1.92 0.71
CA LEU A 102 20.62 -0.59 0.50
C LEU A 102 20.94 0.40 1.62
N ILE A 103 21.04 -0.08 2.88
CA ILE A 103 21.24 0.78 4.06
C ILE A 103 22.63 1.40 4.06
N GLU A 104 23.65 0.64 3.71
CA GLU A 104 25.04 1.10 3.73
C GLU A 104 25.28 2.24 2.72
N PRO A 105 24.95 2.08 1.43
CA PRO A 105 25.06 3.18 0.46
C PRO A 105 24.08 4.33 0.75
N ALA A 106 22.84 4.04 1.17
CA ALA A 106 21.90 5.08 1.52
C ALA A 106 22.38 5.94 2.69
N GLY A 107 23.06 5.31 3.67
CA GLY A 107 23.67 6.00 4.80
C GLY A 107 24.82 6.93 4.38
N GLU A 108 25.67 6.48 3.47
CA GLU A 108 26.74 7.28 2.90
C GLU A 108 26.19 8.47 2.09
N TRP A 109 25.16 8.25 1.32
CA TRP A 109 24.50 9.26 0.52
C TRP A 109 23.82 10.35 1.36
N VAL A 110 23.09 9.95 2.40
CA VAL A 110 22.47 10.92 3.33
C VAL A 110 23.55 11.80 3.99
N ARG A 111 24.78 11.28 4.17
CA ARG A 111 25.90 12.06 4.70
C ARG A 111 26.61 12.90 3.63
N GLN A 112 26.63 12.45 2.38
CA GLN A 112 27.27 13.16 1.26
C GLN A 112 26.38 14.28 0.71
N VAL A 113 25.07 14.06 0.57
CA VAL A 113 24.11 15.06 0.06
C VAL A 113 24.25 16.44 0.71
N PRO A 114 24.33 16.59 2.05
CA PRO A 114 24.51 17.90 2.66
C PRO A 114 25.87 18.55 2.35
N ARG A 115 26.91 17.76 2.11
CA ARG A 115 28.25 18.26 1.73
C ARG A 115 28.24 18.74 0.29
N GLU A 116 27.68 17.95 -0.59
CA GLU A 116 27.53 18.26 -2.02
C GLU A 116 26.57 19.43 -2.25
N MET A 117 25.45 19.48 -1.52
CA MET A 117 24.56 20.65 -1.57
C MET A 117 25.27 21.97 -1.15
N LYS A 118 26.25 21.92 -0.25
CA LYS A 118 27.04 23.09 0.10
C LYS A 118 27.96 23.54 -1.04
N GLN A 119 28.41 22.62 -1.90
CA GLN A 119 29.21 22.93 -3.09
C GLN A 119 28.34 23.44 -4.25
N ILE A 120 27.11 22.91 -4.37
CA ILE A 120 26.15 23.34 -5.40
C ILE A 120 25.47 24.66 -5.02
N ALA A 121 25.34 24.96 -3.73
CA ALA A 121 24.69 26.20 -3.26
C ALA A 121 25.30 27.52 -3.86
N PRO A 122 26.63 27.69 -4.00
CA PRO A 122 27.20 28.86 -4.67
C PRO A 122 26.87 28.89 -6.18
N LYS A 123 26.90 27.73 -6.86
CA LYS A 123 26.56 27.64 -8.30
C LYS A 123 25.09 27.98 -8.56
N LEU A 124 24.17 27.46 -7.73
CA LEU A 124 22.75 27.82 -7.78
C LEU A 124 22.52 29.30 -7.46
N ARG A 125 23.29 29.85 -6.53
CA ARG A 125 23.24 31.27 -6.20
C ARG A 125 23.66 32.14 -7.39
N ASP A 126 24.66 31.72 -8.15
CA ASP A 126 25.10 32.45 -9.36
C ASP A 126 24.06 32.42 -10.47
N LEU A 127 23.34 31.32 -10.63
CA LEU A 127 22.21 31.21 -11.56
C LEU A 127 20.96 31.99 -11.10
N THR A 128 20.78 32.17 -9.80
CA THR A 128 19.63 32.90 -9.25
C THR A 128 19.94 34.37 -8.96
N LYS A 129 21.22 34.82 -9.03
CA LYS A 129 21.61 36.20 -8.87
C LYS A 129 20.80 37.16 -9.74
N PRO A 130 20.61 36.94 -11.07
CA PRO A 130 19.82 37.86 -11.89
C PRO A 130 18.38 38.02 -11.39
N MET A 131 17.77 36.92 -10.90
CA MET A 131 16.41 36.97 -10.33
C MET A 131 16.37 37.67 -8.97
N GLN A 132 17.39 37.47 -8.14
CA GLN A 132 17.49 38.16 -6.85
C GLN A 132 17.73 39.65 -7.00
N ASP A 133 18.57 40.06 -7.96
CA ASP A 133 18.83 41.44 -8.26
C ASP A 133 17.61 42.14 -8.88
N ALA A 134 16.86 41.45 -9.76
CA ALA A 134 15.58 41.92 -10.26
C ALA A 134 14.55 42.09 -9.13
N ASN A 135 14.51 41.14 -8.19
CA ASN A 135 13.58 41.19 -7.06
C ASN A 135 13.97 42.30 -6.04
N ARG A 136 15.27 42.51 -5.82
CA ARG A 136 15.80 43.63 -5.02
C ARG A 136 15.49 44.97 -5.67
N ALA A 137 15.67 45.09 -6.99
CA ALA A 137 15.29 46.28 -7.74
C ALA A 137 13.79 46.57 -7.63
N ALA A 138 12.95 45.55 -7.79
CA ALA A 138 11.50 45.68 -7.62
C ALA A 138 11.11 46.07 -6.19
N GLN A 139 11.75 45.49 -5.16
CA GLN A 139 11.53 45.89 -3.76
C GLN A 139 12.00 47.29 -3.45
N ASN A 140 13.10 47.74 -4.04
CA ASN A 140 13.58 49.11 -3.86
C ASN A 140 12.63 50.13 -4.53
N ILE A 141 12.08 49.78 -5.70
CA ILE A 141 11.05 50.59 -6.37
C ILE A 141 9.77 50.62 -5.51
N ALA A 142 9.33 49.47 -4.96
CA ALA A 142 8.16 49.39 -4.10
C ALA A 142 8.33 50.19 -2.81
N ARG A 143 9.51 50.16 -2.20
CA ARG A 143 9.83 51.00 -1.02
C ARG A 143 9.88 52.51 -1.37
N ALA A 144 10.43 52.87 -2.52
CA ALA A 144 10.43 54.25 -3.00
C ALA A 144 9.02 54.76 -3.33
N ALA A 145 8.08 53.84 -3.65
CA ALA A 145 6.66 54.10 -3.89
C ALA A 145 5.78 54.10 -2.62
N GLY A 146 6.35 54.02 -1.43
CA GLY A 146 5.61 54.10 -0.14
C GLY A 146 4.86 52.87 0.30
N GLY A 147 5.18 51.68 -0.23
CA GLY A 147 4.59 50.43 0.17
C GLY A 147 5.42 49.74 1.29
N GLU A 148 4.90 49.68 2.51
CA GLU A 148 5.43 48.83 3.56
C GLU A 148 5.12 47.35 3.23
N ALA A 149 6.08 46.65 2.63
CA ALA A 149 6.01 45.20 2.50
C ALA A 149 6.55 44.54 3.79
N ALA A 150 5.63 44.13 4.64
CA ALA A 150 5.92 43.29 5.80
C ALA A 150 6.40 41.90 5.32
N GLY A 151 7.71 41.79 5.11
CA GLY A 151 8.37 40.51 4.93
C GLY A 151 8.41 39.76 6.24
N LYS A 152 7.48 38.82 6.49
CA LYS A 152 7.59 37.85 7.58
C LYS A 152 8.82 36.98 7.33
N PRO A 153 9.76 36.85 8.29
CA PRO A 153 10.85 35.89 8.15
C PRO A 153 10.27 34.48 8.08
N VAL A 154 10.65 33.74 7.07
CA VAL A 154 10.37 32.29 6.98
C VAL A 154 11.07 31.63 8.17
N GLN A 155 10.31 31.21 9.14
CA GLN A 155 10.82 30.37 10.21
C GLN A 155 11.23 29.02 9.57
N VAL A 156 12.53 28.83 9.49
CA VAL A 156 13.11 27.51 9.21
C VAL A 156 12.75 26.63 10.41
N VAL A 157 11.79 25.75 10.20
CA VAL A 157 11.47 24.69 11.18
C VAL A 157 12.72 23.83 11.32
N ARG A 158 13.49 24.06 12.36
CA ARG A 158 14.50 23.11 12.81
C ARG A 158 13.76 21.86 13.22
N THR A 159 13.76 20.86 12.35
CA THR A 159 13.43 19.50 12.75
C THR A 159 14.50 19.08 13.74
N GLU A 160 14.14 19.07 15.02
CA GLU A 160 14.98 18.53 16.08
C GLU A 160 15.14 17.02 15.87
N LEU A 161 16.22 16.66 15.18
CA LEU A 161 16.63 15.27 14.91
C LEU A 161 17.36 14.65 16.10
N ASN A 162 17.15 15.11 17.33
CA ASN A 162 17.89 14.58 18.47
C ASN A 162 17.02 14.42 19.71
N GLU A 163 16.27 13.32 19.75
CA GLU A 163 15.99 12.68 21.04
C GLU A 163 16.42 11.20 20.96
N PRO A 164 17.67 10.88 21.30
CA PRO A 164 18.15 9.49 21.39
C PRO A 164 17.31 8.64 22.35
N TYR A 165 16.65 9.26 23.29
CA TYR A 165 15.74 8.62 24.25
C TYR A 165 14.44 8.13 23.59
N LYS A 166 13.87 8.86 22.63
CA LYS A 166 12.70 8.40 21.85
C LYS A 166 13.05 7.22 20.92
N ALA A 167 14.28 7.15 20.41
CA ALA A 167 14.75 6.02 19.64
C ALA A 167 14.83 4.74 20.46
N LEU A 168 15.30 4.83 21.71
CA LEU A 168 15.40 3.68 22.62
C LEU A 168 14.04 3.13 23.06
N THR A 169 13.03 3.97 23.25
CA THR A 169 11.68 3.55 23.63
C THR A 169 10.83 3.10 22.43
N ALA A 170 11.12 3.58 21.23
CA ALA A 170 10.42 3.17 20.01
C ALA A 170 10.89 1.82 19.47
N THR A 171 12.13 1.40 19.77
CA THR A 171 12.73 0.16 19.26
C THR A 171 11.99 -1.11 19.72
N PRO A 172 11.65 -1.31 21.00
CA PRO A 172 10.94 -2.51 21.47
C PRO A 172 9.56 -2.65 20.85
N ARG A 173 8.82 -1.54 20.69
CA ARG A 173 7.49 -1.55 20.07
C ARG A 173 7.55 -1.91 18.60
N ARG A 174 8.53 -1.42 17.87
CA ARG A 174 8.75 -1.77 16.44
C ARG A 174 9.13 -3.23 16.27
N ILE A 175 10.02 -3.74 17.11
CA ILE A 175 10.43 -5.15 17.10
C ILE A 175 9.20 -6.03 17.40
N ALA A 176 8.39 -5.68 18.40
CA ALA A 176 7.19 -6.42 18.74
C ALA A 176 6.18 -6.44 17.58
N SER A 177 6.00 -5.31 16.87
CA SER A 177 5.10 -5.25 15.69
C SER A 177 5.61 -6.13 14.55
N VAL A 178 6.90 -6.10 14.24
CA VAL A 178 7.49 -6.97 13.20
C VAL A 178 7.34 -8.43 13.60
N LEU A 179 7.64 -8.79 14.85
CA LEU A 179 7.48 -10.14 15.35
C LEU A 179 6.02 -10.61 15.27
N ALA A 180 5.07 -9.72 15.62
CA ALA A 180 3.65 -10.02 15.49
C ALA A 180 3.26 -10.31 14.04
N VAL A 181 3.71 -9.50 13.06
CA VAL A 181 3.47 -9.75 11.63
C VAL A 181 4.04 -11.08 11.19
N VAL A 182 5.28 -11.40 11.59
CA VAL A 182 5.95 -12.67 11.23
C VAL A 182 5.18 -13.88 11.81
N LEU A 183 4.83 -13.84 13.09
CA LEU A 183 4.09 -14.91 13.75
C LEU A 183 2.69 -15.07 13.17
N LEU A 184 1.97 -13.97 12.92
CA LEU A 184 0.66 -14.00 12.28
C LEU A 184 0.73 -14.53 10.84
N THR A 185 1.76 -14.13 10.08
CA THR A 185 1.99 -14.65 8.72
C THR A 185 2.20 -16.16 8.75
N PHE A 186 3.04 -16.65 9.68
CA PHE A 186 3.22 -18.09 9.88
C PHE A 186 1.89 -18.79 10.20
N PHE A 187 1.12 -18.22 11.12
CA PHE A 187 -0.18 -18.76 11.49
C PHE A 187 -1.15 -18.83 10.31
N PHE A 188 -1.26 -17.75 9.53
CA PHE A 188 -2.10 -17.71 8.35
C PHE A 188 -1.62 -18.64 7.23
N LEU A 189 -0.31 -18.82 7.04
CA LEU A 189 0.23 -19.77 6.08
C LEU A 189 -0.09 -21.22 6.47
N VAL A 190 0.00 -21.54 7.76
CA VAL A 190 -0.24 -22.92 8.25
C VAL A 190 -1.74 -23.21 8.34
N TYR A 191 -2.51 -22.33 8.98
CA TYR A 191 -3.91 -22.54 9.35
C TYR A 191 -4.92 -21.81 8.48
N GLY A 192 -4.49 -20.96 7.54
CA GLY A 192 -5.35 -20.09 6.74
C GLY A 192 -6.46 -20.86 6.01
N GLU A 193 -6.16 -22.01 5.41
CA GLU A 193 -7.18 -22.84 4.75
C GLU A 193 -8.21 -23.40 5.75
N SER A 194 -7.78 -23.78 6.95
CA SER A 194 -8.66 -24.25 8.00
C SER A 194 -9.59 -23.14 8.50
N LEU A 195 -9.05 -21.94 8.69
CA LEU A 195 -9.81 -20.75 9.07
C LEU A 195 -10.85 -20.40 8.00
N GLN A 196 -10.45 -20.40 6.74
CA GLN A 196 -11.37 -20.16 5.61
C GLN A 196 -12.49 -21.18 5.56
N ARG A 197 -12.17 -22.49 5.70
CA ARG A 197 -13.18 -23.57 5.72
C ARG A 197 -14.16 -23.40 6.86
N ASN A 198 -13.67 -23.08 8.06
CA ASN A 198 -14.53 -22.89 9.24
C ASN A 198 -15.42 -21.63 9.07
N ALA A 199 -14.87 -20.53 8.55
CA ALA A 199 -15.64 -19.32 8.27
C ALA A 199 -16.74 -19.58 7.23
N ILE A 200 -16.44 -20.31 6.15
CA ILE A 200 -17.41 -20.68 5.11
C ILE A 200 -18.48 -21.64 5.69
N ALA A 201 -18.11 -22.51 6.64
CA ALA A 201 -19.05 -23.42 7.27
C ALA A 201 -20.17 -22.68 8.02
N LEU A 202 -19.91 -21.50 8.56
CA LEU A 202 -20.87 -20.65 9.27
C LEU A 202 -21.95 -20.03 8.36
N LEU A 203 -21.74 -20.01 7.04
CA LEU A 203 -22.70 -19.44 6.10
C LEU A 203 -23.95 -20.33 6.01
N PRO A 204 -25.17 -19.75 6.03
CA PRO A 204 -26.40 -20.54 6.14
C PRO A 204 -26.78 -21.29 4.85
N THR A 205 -26.45 -20.74 3.67
CA THR A 205 -26.91 -21.33 2.40
C THR A 205 -25.76 -21.92 1.57
N ARG A 206 -26.03 -23.01 0.85
CA ARG A 206 -25.06 -23.64 -0.07
C ARG A 206 -24.59 -22.67 -1.18
N GLN A 207 -25.51 -21.82 -1.65
CA GLN A 207 -25.19 -20.84 -2.69
C GLN A 207 -24.19 -19.80 -2.19
N GLN A 208 -24.36 -19.26 -0.99
CA GLN A 208 -23.42 -18.34 -0.36
C GLN A 208 -22.05 -18.99 -0.12
N LYS A 209 -22.02 -20.26 0.34
CA LYS A 209 -20.78 -21.01 0.50
C LYS A 209 -20.01 -21.10 -0.81
N LYS A 210 -20.69 -21.52 -1.89
CA LYS A 210 -20.06 -21.65 -3.21
C LYS A 210 -19.53 -20.30 -3.71
N LEU A 211 -20.35 -19.24 -3.65
CA LEU A 211 -19.97 -17.90 -4.08
C LEU A 211 -18.76 -17.39 -3.30
N THR A 212 -18.74 -17.57 -1.97
CA THR A 212 -17.61 -17.15 -1.13
C THR A 212 -16.32 -17.89 -1.47
N VAL A 213 -16.38 -19.20 -1.71
CA VAL A 213 -15.23 -19.99 -2.15
C VAL A 213 -14.70 -19.50 -3.49
N ASP A 214 -15.57 -19.26 -4.46
CA ASP A 214 -15.20 -18.80 -5.79
C ASP A 214 -14.55 -17.40 -5.73
N ILE A 215 -15.11 -16.48 -4.92
CA ILE A 215 -14.54 -15.15 -4.69
C ILE A 215 -13.15 -15.25 -4.04
N LEU A 216 -13.00 -16.02 -2.96
CA LEU A 216 -11.73 -16.17 -2.26
C LEU A 216 -10.63 -16.74 -3.17
N HIS A 217 -10.96 -17.77 -3.96
CA HIS A 217 -10.02 -18.35 -4.91
C HIS A 217 -9.66 -17.37 -6.04
N SER A 218 -10.61 -16.54 -6.48
CA SER A 218 -10.35 -15.53 -7.50
C SER A 218 -9.42 -14.45 -6.96
N ILE A 219 -9.69 -13.92 -5.76
CA ILE A 219 -8.84 -12.94 -5.09
C ILE A 219 -7.41 -13.49 -4.90
N GLU A 220 -7.29 -14.71 -4.37
CA GLU A 220 -5.98 -15.33 -4.16
C GLU A 220 -5.20 -15.48 -5.48
N ARG A 221 -5.86 -15.92 -6.54
CA ARG A 221 -5.25 -16.09 -7.86
C ARG A 221 -4.82 -14.77 -8.48
N GLU A 222 -5.67 -13.76 -8.42
CA GLU A 222 -5.40 -12.46 -9.01
C GLU A 222 -4.28 -11.72 -8.29
N ILE A 223 -4.31 -11.69 -6.96
CA ILE A 223 -3.24 -11.05 -6.17
C ILE A 223 -1.92 -11.78 -6.37
N SER A 224 -1.91 -13.11 -6.34
CA SER A 224 -0.70 -13.88 -6.57
C SER A 224 -0.12 -13.64 -7.96
N ARG A 225 -0.96 -13.60 -8.98
CA ARG A 225 -0.54 -13.29 -10.37
C ARG A 225 0.00 -11.87 -10.45
N TYR A 226 -0.69 -10.90 -9.86
CA TYR A 226 -0.26 -9.51 -9.86
C TYR A 226 1.12 -9.36 -9.20
N VAL A 227 1.29 -9.88 -7.98
CA VAL A 227 2.57 -9.77 -7.24
C VAL A 227 3.70 -10.47 -8.00
N LEU A 228 3.46 -11.66 -8.56
CA LEU A 228 4.46 -12.35 -9.37
C LEU A 228 4.83 -11.53 -10.62
N THR A 229 3.84 -11.01 -11.33
CA THR A 229 4.07 -10.23 -12.55
C THR A 229 4.84 -8.95 -12.25
N ILE A 230 4.44 -8.19 -11.22
CA ILE A 230 5.12 -6.94 -10.85
C ILE A 230 6.56 -7.24 -10.38
N SER A 231 6.78 -8.34 -9.67
CA SER A 231 8.13 -8.75 -9.23
C SER A 231 9.03 -9.09 -10.40
N VAL A 232 8.51 -9.81 -11.41
CA VAL A 232 9.27 -10.11 -12.63
C VAL A 232 9.57 -8.83 -13.40
N ILE A 233 8.59 -7.95 -13.60
CA ILE A 233 8.78 -6.67 -14.30
C ILE A 233 9.83 -5.84 -13.58
N ASN A 234 9.74 -5.69 -12.26
CA ASN A 234 10.69 -4.89 -11.48
C ASN A 234 12.09 -5.48 -11.50
N THR A 235 12.22 -6.81 -11.46
CA THR A 235 13.52 -7.49 -11.60
C THR A 235 14.14 -7.25 -12.96
N VAL A 236 13.37 -7.40 -14.03
CA VAL A 236 13.84 -7.14 -15.41
C VAL A 236 14.25 -5.67 -15.56
N LEU A 237 13.45 -4.74 -15.06
CA LEU A 237 13.74 -3.31 -15.10
C LEU A 237 15.04 -2.98 -14.33
N GLY A 238 15.21 -3.54 -13.13
CA GLY A 238 16.43 -3.36 -12.35
C GLY A 238 17.68 -3.93 -13.03
N LEU A 239 17.57 -5.12 -13.62
CA LEU A 239 18.66 -5.73 -14.38
C LEU A 239 18.99 -4.94 -15.65
N ALA A 240 17.98 -4.45 -16.36
CA ALA A 240 18.17 -3.60 -17.52
C ALA A 240 18.89 -2.30 -17.17
N LEU A 241 18.52 -1.65 -16.08
CA LEU A 241 19.19 -0.46 -15.58
C LEU A 241 20.64 -0.75 -15.16
N ALA A 242 20.86 -1.83 -14.41
CA ALA A 242 22.21 -2.27 -14.03
C ALA A 242 23.09 -2.53 -15.27
N GLY A 243 22.54 -3.22 -16.27
CA GLY A 243 23.22 -3.48 -17.53
C GLY A 243 23.55 -2.21 -18.31
N ALA A 244 22.63 -1.25 -18.37
CA ALA A 244 22.86 0.04 -19.03
C ALA A 244 23.97 0.85 -18.32
N LEU A 245 23.98 0.92 -16.99
CA LEU A 245 25.00 1.61 -16.22
C LEU A 245 26.36 0.93 -16.38
N TYR A 246 26.40 -0.40 -16.34
CA TYR A 246 27.65 -1.15 -16.59
C TYR A 246 28.22 -0.87 -17.98
N TRP A 247 27.34 -0.80 -19.00
CA TRP A 247 27.76 -0.46 -20.35
C TRP A 247 28.28 0.97 -20.50
N LEU A 248 27.79 1.89 -19.67
CA LEU A 248 28.28 3.26 -19.56
C LEU A 248 29.62 3.39 -18.79
N GLY A 249 30.18 2.27 -18.31
CA GLY A 249 31.47 2.24 -17.62
C GLY A 249 31.37 2.34 -16.09
N VAL A 250 30.17 2.31 -15.51
CA VAL A 250 30.00 2.23 -14.06
C VAL A 250 30.44 0.87 -13.54
N PRO A 251 31.19 0.76 -12.43
CA PRO A 251 31.59 -0.50 -11.85
C PRO A 251 30.39 -1.44 -11.61
N LEU A 252 30.57 -2.74 -11.84
CA LEU A 252 29.50 -3.73 -11.77
C LEU A 252 28.76 -3.70 -10.40
N GLN A 253 29.52 -3.53 -9.32
CA GLN A 253 28.96 -3.48 -7.98
C GLN A 253 27.99 -2.30 -7.79
N GLU A 254 28.37 -1.12 -8.26
CA GLU A 254 27.54 0.08 -8.21
C GLU A 254 26.35 -0.04 -9.15
N SER A 255 26.54 -0.57 -10.37
CA SER A 255 25.49 -0.81 -11.34
C SER A 255 24.41 -1.74 -10.79
N LEU A 256 24.81 -2.84 -10.15
CA LEU A 256 23.89 -3.78 -9.50
C LEU A 256 23.14 -3.15 -8.32
N LEU A 257 23.82 -2.32 -7.54
CA LEU A 257 23.20 -1.58 -6.44
C LEU A 257 22.10 -0.65 -6.95
N TRP A 258 22.40 0.13 -7.99
CA TRP A 258 21.41 1.03 -8.61
C TRP A 258 20.24 0.27 -9.21
N GLY A 259 20.52 -0.82 -9.92
CA GLY A 259 19.50 -1.69 -10.47
C GLY A 259 18.62 -2.30 -9.40
N THR A 260 19.19 -2.77 -8.30
CA THR A 260 18.45 -3.33 -7.15
C THR A 260 17.58 -2.26 -6.48
N MET A 261 18.14 -1.06 -6.28
CA MET A 261 17.40 0.06 -5.71
C MET A 261 16.22 0.45 -6.59
N ALA A 262 16.43 0.55 -7.91
CA ALA A 262 15.35 0.85 -8.85
C ALA A 262 14.27 -0.23 -8.83
N ALA A 263 14.65 -1.52 -8.82
CA ALA A 263 13.72 -2.64 -8.75
C ALA A 263 12.86 -2.58 -7.48
N VAL A 264 13.46 -2.30 -6.33
CA VAL A 264 12.75 -2.22 -5.03
C VAL A 264 11.87 -0.96 -4.96
N LEU A 265 12.38 0.20 -5.37
CA LEU A 265 11.60 1.44 -5.36
C LEU A 265 10.39 1.36 -6.28
N ASN A 266 10.51 0.66 -7.42
CA ASN A 266 9.42 0.57 -8.40
C ASN A 266 8.21 -0.27 -7.91
N PHE A 267 8.31 -0.97 -6.77
CA PHE A 267 7.13 -1.56 -6.11
C PHE A 267 6.15 -0.50 -5.60
N ALA A 268 6.62 0.73 -5.33
CA ALA A 268 5.74 1.86 -5.04
C ALA A 268 5.48 2.64 -6.34
N PRO A 269 4.32 2.45 -7.01
CA PRO A 269 4.05 3.09 -8.30
C PRO A 269 4.14 4.60 -8.18
N TYR A 270 4.74 5.25 -9.18
CA TYR A 270 4.95 6.69 -9.29
C TYR A 270 5.96 7.27 -8.27
N VAL A 271 5.84 6.95 -6.99
CA VAL A 271 6.70 7.49 -5.92
C VAL A 271 8.11 6.92 -6.02
N GLY A 272 8.22 5.62 -6.27
CA GLY A 272 9.52 4.94 -6.39
C GLY A 272 10.36 5.47 -7.55
N PRO A 273 9.85 5.44 -8.80
CA PRO A 273 10.56 6.01 -9.94
C PRO A 273 10.90 7.48 -9.77
N LEU A 274 10.00 8.30 -9.19
CA LEU A 274 10.26 9.71 -8.93
C LEU A 274 11.45 9.90 -8.00
N ILE A 275 11.49 9.19 -6.88
CA ILE A 275 12.61 9.19 -5.93
C ILE A 275 13.90 8.74 -6.63
N GLY A 276 13.83 7.65 -7.40
CA GLY A 276 14.96 7.12 -8.15
C GLY A 276 15.56 8.14 -9.14
N ILE A 277 14.70 8.83 -9.90
CA ILE A 277 15.11 9.87 -10.85
C ILE A 277 15.76 11.05 -10.12
N ILE A 278 15.16 11.53 -9.02
CA ILE A 278 15.72 12.64 -8.23
C ILE A 278 17.12 12.28 -7.72
N ILE A 279 17.28 11.08 -7.19
CA ILE A 279 18.58 10.64 -6.66
C ILE A 279 19.60 10.50 -7.79
N MET A 280 19.22 9.90 -8.94
CA MET A 280 20.11 9.79 -10.10
C MET A 280 20.50 11.15 -10.68
N LEU A 281 19.57 12.11 -10.75
CA LEU A 281 19.88 13.47 -11.20
C LEU A 281 20.89 14.15 -10.27
N LEU A 282 20.71 14.04 -8.95
CA LEU A 282 21.64 14.61 -7.98
C LEU A 282 23.04 14.01 -8.14
N MET A 283 23.14 12.68 -8.32
CA MET A 283 24.42 12.00 -8.52
C MET A 283 25.06 12.31 -9.87
N GLY A 284 24.27 12.37 -10.93
CA GLY A 284 24.78 12.78 -12.25
C GLY A 284 25.36 14.18 -12.22
N PHE A 285 24.71 15.09 -11.49
CA PHE A 285 25.20 16.45 -11.34
C PHE A 285 26.54 16.54 -10.57
N VAL A 286 26.75 15.62 -9.62
CA VAL A 286 27.99 15.54 -8.83
C VAL A 286 29.12 14.82 -9.60
N ALA A 287 28.76 13.79 -10.38
CA ALA A 287 29.75 12.95 -11.08
C ALA A 287 30.32 13.59 -12.38
N PHE A 288 29.57 14.50 -13.00
CA PHE A 288 29.96 15.14 -14.28
C PHE A 288 30.43 16.59 -14.16
N ASP A 289 30.76 17.07 -12.95
CA ASP A 289 31.39 18.35 -12.70
C ASP A 289 32.85 18.15 -12.33
#